data_492db19e8d38e8bc9bfa1154c1422d9e
#
_entry.id   492db19e8d38e8bc9bfa1154c1422d9e
#
_cell.length_a   1.000
_cell.length_b   1.000
_cell.length_c   1.000
_cell.angle_alpha   90.00
_cell.angle_beta   90.00
_cell.angle_gamma   90.00
#
_symmetry.space_group_name_H-M   'P 1'
#
loop_
_entity.id
_entity.type
_entity.pdbx_description
1 polymer ?
#
loop_
_entity_poly.entity_id
_entity_poly.type
_entity_poly.pdbx_seq_one_letter_code
_entity_poly.pdbx_strand_id
1 'polypeptide(L)'
;MEEPAHYLQSPRVLWGAAALTIAAAVVAVLAVREVAVRVLHPDPAFSPLTLGSPIVGTIGCTLMAIYVFVGMVSYPNPVRTWRRAAAVVLILSFVPCVLLAISHIMGGTWPEACALMTMHVAVWAICVTLLPSLAIAKHPRKNSSSDRPLSILQTSDRSKI
;
A
#
# COMPACT_ATOMS: atom_id res chain seq x y z
N MET A 1 -30.36 1.23 9.58
CA MET A 1 -28.99 1.72 9.77
C MET A 1 -28.11 0.48 9.79
N GLU A 2 -27.38 0.20 8.71
CA GLU A 2 -26.43 -0.90 8.70
C GLU A 2 -25.20 -0.46 9.50
N GLU A 3 -24.88 -1.23 10.54
CA GLU A 3 -23.64 -1.04 11.31
C GLU A 3 -22.45 -1.06 10.35
N PRO A 4 -21.50 -0.12 10.46
CA PRO A 4 -20.31 -0.13 9.65
C PRO A 4 -19.56 -1.42 9.95
N ALA A 5 -19.53 -2.34 8.98
CA ALA A 5 -18.78 -3.58 9.09
C ALA A 5 -17.32 -3.25 9.45
N HIS A 6 -16.85 -3.77 10.59
CA HIS A 6 -15.48 -3.61 11.05
C HIS A 6 -14.53 -4.35 10.08
N TYR A 7 -14.01 -3.64 9.09
CA TYR A 7 -13.09 -4.20 8.09
C TYR A 7 -11.66 -4.38 8.61
N LEU A 8 -11.30 -3.72 9.71
CA LEU A 8 -9.96 -3.83 10.28
C LEU A 8 -9.80 -5.11 11.10
N GLN A 9 -8.67 -5.76 10.91
CA GLN A 9 -8.22 -6.84 11.78
C GLN A 9 -7.86 -6.29 13.18
N SER A 10 -7.53 -7.20 14.11
CA SER A 10 -7.11 -6.82 15.45
C SER A 10 -5.94 -5.83 15.43
N PRO A 11 -5.80 -4.95 16.43
CA PRO A 11 -4.71 -3.96 16.48
C PRO A 11 -3.31 -4.57 16.31
N ARG A 12 -3.08 -5.77 16.85
CA ARG A 12 -1.79 -6.49 16.73
C ARG A 12 -1.45 -6.82 15.27
N VAL A 13 -2.44 -7.26 14.49
CA VAL A 13 -2.27 -7.58 13.07
C VAL A 13 -2.02 -6.31 12.26
N LEU A 14 -2.71 -5.21 12.59
CA LEU A 14 -2.50 -3.92 11.95
C LEU A 14 -1.07 -3.41 12.18
N TRP A 15 -0.55 -3.48 13.40
CA TRP A 15 0.83 -3.10 13.71
C TRP A 15 1.85 -4.00 13.00
N GLY A 16 1.59 -5.31 12.94
CA GLY A 16 2.44 -6.24 12.18
C GLY A 16 2.45 -5.92 10.68
N ALA A 17 1.28 -5.63 10.09
CA ALA A 17 1.15 -5.22 8.70
C ALA A 17 1.89 -3.91 8.42
N ALA A 18 1.78 -2.93 9.32
CA ALA A 18 2.48 -1.65 9.23
C ALA A 18 4.00 -1.86 9.26
N ALA A 19 4.53 -2.60 10.24
CA ALA A 19 5.95 -2.87 10.37
C ALA A 19 6.51 -3.62 9.15
N LEU A 20 5.80 -4.63 8.65
CA LEU A 20 6.19 -5.37 7.44
C LEU A 20 6.20 -4.47 6.21
N THR A 21 5.19 -3.59 6.06
CA THR A 21 5.12 -2.66 4.92
C THR A 21 6.27 -1.66 4.96
N ILE A 22 6.61 -1.11 6.13
CA ILE A 22 7.75 -0.20 6.30
C ILE A 22 9.05 -0.92 5.96
N ALA A 23 9.28 -2.12 6.51
CA ALA A 23 10.49 -2.89 6.25
C ALA A 23 10.65 -3.21 4.75
N ALA A 24 9.58 -3.67 4.09
CA ALA A 24 9.58 -3.97 2.67
C ALA A 24 9.86 -2.71 1.82
N ALA A 25 9.25 -1.57 2.17
CA ALA A 25 9.47 -0.30 1.47
C ALA A 25 10.91 0.18 1.61
N VAL A 26 11.49 0.13 2.82
CA VAL A 26 12.89 0.51 3.06
C VAL A 26 13.84 -0.38 2.27
N VAL A 27 13.64 -1.71 2.30
CA VAL A 27 14.49 -2.66 1.54
C VAL A 27 14.42 -2.37 0.04
N ALA A 28 13.21 -2.15 -0.50
CA ALA A 28 13.04 -1.84 -1.93
C ALA A 28 13.73 -0.52 -2.33
N VAL A 29 13.58 0.52 -1.51
CA VAL A 29 14.22 1.82 -1.77
C VAL A 29 15.74 1.72 -1.69
N LEU A 30 16.28 0.97 -0.73
CA LEU A 30 17.71 0.74 -0.63
C LEU A 30 18.26 -0.05 -1.81
N ALA A 31 17.50 -1.05 -2.31
CA ALA A 31 17.89 -1.78 -3.51
C ALA A 31 17.93 -0.86 -4.74
N VAL A 32 16.90 -0.04 -4.96
CA VAL A 32 16.89 0.94 -6.06
C VAL A 32 18.04 1.95 -5.92
N ARG A 33 18.28 2.45 -4.70
CA ARG A 33 19.39 3.35 -4.41
C ARG A 33 20.73 2.73 -4.77
N GLU A 34 20.96 1.49 -4.34
CA GLU A 34 22.23 0.80 -4.59
C GLU A 34 22.50 0.64 -6.09
N VAL A 35 21.47 0.28 -6.86
CA VAL A 35 21.57 0.22 -8.33
C VAL A 35 21.86 1.61 -8.91
N ALA A 36 21.12 2.63 -8.47
CA ALA A 36 21.29 3.99 -8.96
C ALA A 36 22.71 4.53 -8.69
N VAL A 37 23.25 4.34 -7.49
CA VAL A 37 24.60 4.78 -7.13
C VAL A 37 25.67 4.08 -7.98
N ARG A 38 25.51 2.78 -8.23
CA ARG A 38 26.46 2.03 -9.05
C ARG A 38 26.42 2.40 -10.52
N VAL A 39 25.26 2.75 -11.06
CA VAL A 39 25.06 3.04 -12.48
C VAL A 39 25.33 4.50 -12.80
N LEU A 40 24.83 5.42 -11.96
CA LEU A 40 24.88 6.85 -12.24
C LEU A 40 26.14 7.54 -11.70
N HIS A 41 26.82 6.95 -10.71
CA HIS A 41 27.96 7.57 -10.03
C HIS A 41 27.66 9.04 -9.62
N PRO A 42 26.55 9.29 -8.89
CA PRO A 42 26.10 10.63 -8.58
C PRO A 42 27.15 11.41 -7.79
N ASP A 43 27.11 12.75 -7.91
CA ASP A 43 27.99 13.63 -7.12
C ASP A 43 27.79 13.32 -5.62
N PRO A 44 28.87 13.15 -4.85
CA PRO A 44 28.80 12.97 -3.40
C PRO A 44 28.01 14.08 -2.66
N ALA A 45 27.94 15.28 -3.23
CA ALA A 45 27.14 16.39 -2.72
C ALA A 45 25.64 16.22 -2.95
N PHE A 46 25.18 15.24 -3.76
CA PHE A 46 23.76 14.98 -4.02
C PHE A 46 23.09 14.33 -2.82
N SER A 47 22.65 15.16 -1.88
CA SER A 47 22.06 14.75 -0.61
C SER A 47 20.89 13.76 -0.70
N PRO A 48 19.98 13.83 -1.70
CA PRO A 48 18.84 12.89 -1.78
C PRO A 48 19.23 11.42 -1.93
N LEU A 49 20.42 11.10 -2.43
CA LEU A 49 20.93 9.74 -2.57
C LEU A 49 21.87 9.30 -1.44
N THR A 50 22.12 10.14 -0.43
CA THR A 50 22.84 9.71 0.77
C THR A 50 22.03 8.64 1.52
N LEU A 51 22.70 7.78 2.28
CA LEU A 51 22.04 6.62 2.90
C LEU A 51 20.89 7.01 3.85
N GLY A 52 21.02 8.08 4.60
CA GLY A 52 20.03 8.51 5.60
C GLY A 52 18.76 9.08 5.00
N SER A 53 18.87 9.87 3.94
CA SER A 53 17.75 10.59 3.33
C SER A 53 16.64 9.65 2.82
N PRO A 54 16.92 8.62 1.99
CA PRO A 54 15.89 7.70 1.52
C PRO A 54 15.25 6.89 2.64
N ILE A 55 16.00 6.50 3.67
CA ILE A 55 15.45 5.74 4.82
C ILE A 55 14.44 6.58 5.58
N VAL A 56 14.85 7.78 6.02
CA VAL A 56 13.98 8.67 6.82
C VAL A 56 12.74 9.08 6.00
N GLY A 57 12.94 9.46 4.73
CA GLY A 57 11.84 9.80 3.82
C GLY A 57 10.87 8.65 3.62
N THR A 58 11.36 7.43 3.40
CA THR A 58 10.52 6.24 3.20
C THR A 58 9.72 5.89 4.45
N ILE A 59 10.34 5.93 5.63
CA ILE A 59 9.63 5.67 6.89
C ILE A 59 8.53 6.71 7.09
N GLY A 60 8.82 8.00 6.94
CA GLY A 60 7.85 9.08 7.11
C GLY A 60 6.68 8.97 6.12
N CYS A 61 6.97 8.77 4.83
CA CYS A 61 5.94 8.59 3.80
C CYS A 61 5.08 7.35 4.04
N THR A 62 5.70 6.23 4.45
CA THR A 62 4.96 4.98 4.71
C THR A 62 4.08 5.11 5.95
N LEU A 63 4.54 5.77 7.02
CA LEU A 63 3.73 6.06 8.21
C LEU A 63 2.53 6.94 7.84
N MET A 64 2.73 7.98 7.04
CA MET A 64 1.64 8.83 6.55
C MET A 64 0.65 8.02 5.70
N ALA A 65 1.14 7.14 4.82
CA ALA A 65 0.31 6.26 4.01
C ALA A 65 -0.55 5.33 4.89
N ILE A 66 0.02 4.74 5.95
CA ILE A 66 -0.70 3.91 6.92
C ILE A 66 -1.79 4.72 7.63
N TYR A 67 -1.45 5.91 8.10
CA TYR A 67 -2.40 6.80 8.78
C TYR A 67 -3.60 7.15 7.87
N VAL A 68 -3.34 7.56 6.63
CA VAL A 68 -4.38 7.86 5.64
C VAL A 68 -5.20 6.62 5.30
N PHE A 69 -4.56 5.45 5.12
CA PHE A 69 -5.24 4.19 4.86
C PHE A 69 -6.23 3.82 5.98
N VAL A 70 -5.81 3.92 7.25
CA VAL A 70 -6.68 3.65 8.40
C VAL A 70 -7.87 4.60 8.42
N GLY A 71 -7.68 5.89 8.13
CA GLY A 71 -8.77 6.85 8.01
C GLY A 71 -9.75 6.53 6.87
N MET A 72 -9.29 5.85 5.82
CA MET A 72 -10.13 5.49 4.67
C MET A 72 -10.91 4.17 4.83
N VAL A 73 -10.62 3.36 5.84
CA VAL A 73 -11.30 2.07 6.03
C VAL A 73 -12.81 2.22 6.29
N SER A 74 -13.25 3.36 6.82
CA SER A 74 -14.66 3.67 7.06
C SER A 74 -15.46 3.99 5.78
N TYR A 75 -14.83 4.11 4.61
CA TYR A 75 -15.52 4.40 3.36
C TYR A 75 -16.17 3.13 2.76
N PRO A 76 -17.24 3.26 1.97
CA PRO A 76 -17.98 2.11 1.40
C PRO A 76 -17.12 1.17 0.54
N ASN A 77 -16.07 1.69 -0.10
CA ASN A 77 -15.14 0.92 -0.93
C ASN A 77 -13.69 1.28 -0.59
N PRO A 78 -13.18 0.85 0.59
CA PRO A 78 -11.92 1.35 1.13
C PRO A 78 -10.72 1.06 0.22
N VAL A 79 -10.63 -0.12 -0.39
CA VAL A 79 -9.52 -0.51 -1.28
C VAL A 79 -9.48 0.35 -2.55
N ARG A 80 -10.65 0.61 -3.16
CA ARG A 80 -10.73 1.44 -4.37
C ARG A 80 -10.40 2.90 -4.09
N THR A 81 -10.93 3.41 -2.99
CA THR A 81 -10.66 4.79 -2.53
C THR A 81 -9.18 4.96 -2.22
N TRP A 82 -8.60 4.01 -1.48
CA TRP A 82 -7.17 3.98 -1.17
C TRP A 82 -6.30 4.00 -2.43
N ARG A 83 -6.55 3.09 -3.38
CA ARG A 83 -5.78 3.01 -4.64
C ARG A 83 -5.81 4.33 -5.43
N ARG A 84 -6.96 5.00 -5.47
CA ARG A 84 -7.10 6.30 -6.15
C ARG A 84 -6.31 7.39 -5.42
N ALA A 85 -6.46 7.49 -4.10
CA ALA A 85 -5.72 8.45 -3.29
C ALA A 85 -4.21 8.22 -3.40
N ALA A 86 -3.75 6.98 -3.29
CA ALA A 86 -2.35 6.63 -3.43
C ALA A 86 -1.79 6.96 -4.83
N ALA A 87 -2.58 6.80 -5.90
CA ALA A 87 -2.17 7.18 -7.25
C ALA A 87 -2.03 8.71 -7.40
N VAL A 88 -2.94 9.48 -6.82
CA VAL A 88 -2.84 10.95 -6.81
C VAL A 88 -1.60 11.40 -6.05
N VAL A 89 -1.34 10.83 -4.88
CA VAL A 89 -0.15 11.13 -4.07
C VAL A 89 1.13 10.78 -4.84
N LEU A 90 1.17 9.64 -5.55
CA LEU A 90 2.31 9.27 -6.38
C LEU A 90 2.59 10.33 -7.46
N ILE A 91 1.56 10.77 -8.20
CA ILE A 91 1.70 11.79 -9.23
C ILE A 91 2.24 13.10 -8.63
N LEU A 92 1.68 13.52 -7.49
CA LEU A 92 2.14 14.72 -6.80
C LEU A 92 3.58 14.58 -6.29
N SER A 93 4.01 13.38 -5.90
CA SER A 93 5.38 13.13 -5.43
C SER A 93 6.43 13.23 -6.53
N PHE A 94 6.03 13.19 -7.82
CA PHE A 94 6.94 13.41 -8.94
C PHE A 94 7.28 14.89 -9.14
N VAL A 95 6.41 15.81 -8.70
CA VAL A 95 6.63 17.25 -8.86
C VAL A 95 7.98 17.69 -8.27
N PRO A 96 8.33 17.40 -7.00
CA PRO A 96 9.63 17.79 -6.47
C PRO A 96 10.81 17.11 -7.20
N CYS A 97 10.65 15.89 -7.71
CA CYS A 97 11.71 15.21 -8.47
C CYS A 97 11.97 15.92 -9.81
N VAL A 98 10.90 16.33 -10.51
CA VAL A 98 11.01 17.12 -11.76
C VAL A 98 11.61 18.49 -11.50
N LEU A 99 11.16 19.18 -10.46
CA LEU A 99 11.71 20.48 -10.08
C LEU A 99 13.20 20.39 -9.74
N LEU A 100 13.64 19.33 -9.06
CA LEU A 100 15.04 19.08 -8.76
C LEU A 100 15.89 18.95 -10.03
N ALA A 101 15.39 18.22 -11.04
CA ALA A 101 16.06 18.05 -12.33
C ALA A 101 16.12 19.35 -13.15
N ILE A 102 15.04 20.15 -13.15
CA ILE A 102 14.97 21.40 -13.94
C ILE A 102 15.81 22.51 -13.30
N SER A 103 15.78 22.63 -11.98
CA SER A 103 16.45 23.71 -11.25
C SER A 103 17.93 23.43 -10.99
N HIS A 104 18.42 22.21 -11.27
CA HIS A 104 19.79 21.76 -10.98
C HIS A 104 20.22 22.01 -9.51
N ILE A 105 19.26 22.15 -8.61
CA ILE A 105 19.53 22.32 -7.19
C ILE A 105 20.27 21.08 -6.67
N MET A 106 21.32 21.28 -5.89
CA MET A 106 22.19 20.24 -5.35
C MET A 106 22.85 19.35 -6.42
N GLY A 107 23.04 19.83 -7.63
CA GLY A 107 23.62 19.04 -8.71
C GLY A 107 22.68 17.98 -9.30
N GLY A 108 21.37 18.08 -9.04
CA GLY A 108 20.38 17.14 -9.56
C GLY A 108 20.29 17.18 -11.09
N THR A 109 20.35 16.00 -11.70
CA THR A 109 20.17 15.80 -13.14
C THR A 109 18.98 14.88 -13.40
N TRP A 110 18.58 14.71 -14.67
CA TRP A 110 17.47 13.84 -15.04
C TRP A 110 17.65 12.38 -14.63
N PRO A 111 18.85 11.75 -14.76
CA PRO A 111 19.07 10.39 -14.28
C PRO A 111 18.80 10.21 -12.77
N GLU A 112 19.28 11.13 -11.93
CA GLU A 112 19.02 11.08 -10.48
C GLU A 112 17.54 11.30 -10.15
N ALA A 113 16.87 12.22 -10.87
CA ALA A 113 15.42 12.42 -10.72
C ALA A 113 14.63 11.16 -11.10
N CYS A 114 15.01 10.46 -12.17
CA CYS A 114 14.40 9.18 -12.56
C CYS A 114 14.63 8.11 -11.50
N ALA A 115 15.80 8.05 -10.88
CA ALA A 115 16.07 7.13 -9.77
C ALA A 115 15.16 7.42 -8.57
N LEU A 116 14.98 8.70 -8.21
CA LEU A 116 14.06 9.10 -7.15
C LEU A 116 12.61 8.77 -7.49
N MET A 117 12.15 9.01 -8.72
CA MET A 117 10.81 8.62 -9.17
C MET A 117 10.60 7.12 -9.07
N THR A 118 11.60 6.32 -9.43
CA THR A 118 11.57 4.85 -9.32
C THR A 118 11.41 4.41 -7.87
N MET A 119 12.09 5.06 -6.91
CA MET A 119 11.90 4.83 -5.48
C MET A 119 10.46 5.11 -5.04
N HIS A 120 9.86 6.22 -5.50
CA HIS A 120 8.46 6.56 -5.19
C HIS A 120 7.49 5.50 -5.73
N VAL A 121 7.69 5.03 -6.97
CA VAL A 121 6.89 3.95 -7.56
C VAL A 121 7.02 2.65 -6.75
N ALA A 122 8.23 2.29 -6.32
CA ALA A 122 8.46 1.10 -5.50
C ALA A 122 7.71 1.16 -4.16
N VAL A 123 7.82 2.28 -3.44
CA VAL A 123 7.09 2.49 -2.17
C VAL A 123 5.58 2.46 -2.40
N TRP A 124 5.09 3.15 -3.43
CA TRP A 124 3.68 3.16 -3.80
C TRP A 124 3.15 1.75 -4.08
N ALA A 125 3.84 0.97 -4.89
CA ALA A 125 3.45 -0.40 -5.23
C ALA A 125 3.34 -1.28 -3.97
N ILE A 126 4.30 -1.18 -3.06
CA ILE A 126 4.30 -1.89 -1.78
C ILE A 126 3.12 -1.45 -0.90
N CYS A 127 2.90 -0.15 -0.72
CA CYS A 127 1.80 0.36 0.09
C CYS A 127 0.42 -0.02 -0.47
N VAL A 128 0.23 0.07 -1.80
CA VAL A 128 -1.04 -0.25 -2.46
C VAL A 128 -1.37 -1.74 -2.43
N THR A 129 -0.35 -2.61 -2.39
CA THR A 129 -0.54 -4.06 -2.38
C THR A 129 -0.58 -4.63 -0.96
N LEU A 130 0.38 -4.28 -0.11
CA LEU A 130 0.52 -4.88 1.22
C LEU A 130 -0.50 -4.36 2.23
N LEU A 131 -0.76 -3.05 2.30
CA LEU A 131 -1.68 -2.50 3.30
C LEU A 131 -3.09 -3.12 3.21
N PRO A 132 -3.76 -3.15 2.03
CA PRO A 132 -5.08 -3.77 1.95
C PRO A 132 -5.06 -5.28 2.17
N SER A 133 -4.02 -5.97 1.69
CA SER A 133 -3.94 -7.44 1.78
C SER A 133 -3.72 -7.95 3.20
N LEU A 134 -3.04 -7.17 4.03
CA LEU A 134 -2.68 -7.54 5.40
C LEU A 134 -3.62 -6.95 6.45
N ALA A 135 -4.15 -5.73 6.22
CA ALA A 135 -4.94 -5.01 7.21
C ALA A 135 -6.45 -5.28 7.14
N ILE A 136 -6.96 -5.72 5.97
CA ILE A 136 -8.39 -5.99 5.80
C ILE A 136 -8.66 -7.49 6.04
N ALA A 137 -9.58 -7.78 6.97
CA ALA A 137 -10.04 -9.15 7.21
C ALA A 137 -10.73 -9.70 5.94
N LYS A 138 -10.24 -10.83 5.41
CA LYS A 138 -10.99 -11.57 4.40
C LYS A 138 -12.24 -12.12 5.06
N HIS A 139 -13.41 -11.67 4.65
CA HIS A 139 -14.67 -12.31 5.03
C HIS A 139 -14.58 -13.80 4.65
N PRO A 140 -14.71 -14.76 5.60
CA PRO A 140 -14.87 -16.16 5.21
C PRO A 140 -16.11 -16.23 4.35
N ARG A 141 -15.93 -16.67 3.10
CA ARG A 141 -17.02 -16.93 2.17
C ARG A 141 -17.93 -17.94 2.86
N LYS A 142 -19.09 -17.49 3.40
CA LYS A 142 -20.13 -18.38 3.90
C LYS A 142 -20.46 -19.31 2.74
N ASN A 143 -19.99 -20.57 2.83
CA ASN A 143 -20.43 -21.59 1.90
C ASN A 143 -21.94 -21.72 2.04
N SER A 144 -22.65 -21.13 1.10
CA SER A 144 -24.11 -21.17 0.94
C SER A 144 -24.63 -22.59 0.59
N SER A 145 -23.84 -23.64 0.87
CA SER A 145 -24.20 -25.02 0.60
C SER A 145 -24.88 -25.75 1.75
N SER A 146 -25.08 -25.05 2.92
CA SER A 146 -25.71 -25.67 4.09
C SER A 146 -27.19 -25.35 4.28
N ASP A 147 -27.75 -24.40 3.51
CA ASP A 147 -29.19 -24.11 3.55
C ASP A 147 -29.95 -24.78 2.39
N ARG A 148 -29.77 -26.10 2.18
CA ARG A 148 -30.82 -26.89 1.53
C ARG A 148 -31.86 -27.18 2.61
N PRO A 149 -33.07 -26.62 2.51
CA PRO A 149 -34.12 -26.94 3.45
C PRO A 149 -34.45 -28.43 3.27
N LEU A 150 -34.28 -29.21 4.34
CA LEU A 150 -34.68 -30.60 4.47
C LEU A 150 -36.23 -30.78 4.36
N SER A 151 -36.96 -29.79 3.86
CA SER A 151 -38.43 -29.79 3.78
C SER A 151 -38.99 -30.58 2.56
N ILE A 152 -38.17 -31.18 1.70
CA ILE A 152 -38.66 -31.89 0.50
C ILE A 152 -38.90 -33.40 0.76
N LEU A 153 -38.47 -33.93 1.91
CA LEU A 153 -38.63 -35.38 2.19
C LEU A 153 -39.84 -35.75 3.07
N GLN A 154 -40.70 -34.78 3.46
CA GLN A 154 -41.78 -35.06 4.39
C GLN A 154 -43.20 -35.06 3.80
N THR A 155 -43.37 -35.01 2.48
CA THR A 155 -44.70 -35.01 1.82
C THR A 155 -45.02 -36.23 0.98
N SER A 156 -44.28 -37.34 1.09
CA SER A 156 -44.54 -38.54 0.26
C SER A 156 -45.14 -39.72 1.04
N ASP A 157 -45.58 -39.60 2.27
CA ASP A 157 -46.11 -40.75 3.04
C ASP A 157 -47.51 -40.51 3.66
N ARG A 158 -48.40 -39.80 2.96
CA ARG A 158 -49.78 -39.64 3.40
C ARG A 158 -50.82 -39.84 2.27
N SER A 159 -50.68 -40.89 1.48
CA SER A 159 -51.68 -41.30 0.47
C SER A 159 -51.74 -42.81 0.32
N LYS A 160 -51.97 -43.54 1.40
CA LYS A 160 -52.46 -44.93 1.37
C LYS A 160 -53.17 -45.21 2.68
N ILE A 161 -54.46 -44.84 2.83
CA ILE A 161 -55.55 -45.59 3.51
C ILE A 161 -56.84 -45.17 2.85
#